data_5fd2521373c2366997386210dc70f0cb
#
_entry.id   5fd2521373c2366997386210dc70f0cb
#
_cell.length_a   1.000
_cell.length_b   1.000
_cell.length_c   1.000
_cell.angle_alpha   90.00
_cell.angle_beta   90.00
_cell.angle_gamma   90.00
#
_symmetry.space_group_name_H-M   'P 1'
#
loop_
_entity.id
_entity.type
_entity.pdbx_description
1 polymer ?
#
loop_
_entity_poly.entity_id
_entity_poly.type
_entity_poly.pdbx_seq_one_letter_code
_entity_poly.pdbx_strand_id
1 'polypeptide(L)'
;MDRRRFLSSVAAGGVLAVAGRSLLADDTCHGERTFASLEDARKSPPEKLAYVIGVHTGTEVKKPDYLATIDVDPASKTYSQVIHRLPMPNVGDELHHFGWNACASCHGKRARRYLIIPGLVSGRIHIVDTETPEKPKLTKVIEPDEVVRKTKLTAPHTVHCLSDGQIMISMLGDEKLNGPGGFLLLDEKFDIAGRWEAGTDGMKYNYDFWYQPRHNVMVSSEWGAPATTRPGFKLEDVKAGKYGQHLHFWDWKNRKIAKSIDLGAKGIVPLEVRFHHNPDSPHGFVGAALSSVMWHFFKDKDEWKAEPVIEVPGVKGVKGWDFPVPGLISDLVVSLDDRWLYFANWLHGDVRQYDVSDPSKPKLTGQVWVGGVIGKAPKFGDTPARGGPQMLQLSLDGKRLYVTDSLFSPWDNQFYPNLGKQGSLMLQLDADTEKGGLKRNERFLVDFGKEPNGPARAHEVRFPLGDSTSDVWS
;
A
#
# COMPACT_ATOMS: atom_id res chain seq x y z
N MET A 1 -19.89 -44.80 -57.80
CA MET A 1 -21.33 -44.77 -58.17
C MET A 1 -21.95 -43.94 -57.04
N ASP A 2 -22.30 -42.83 -57.30
CA ASP A 2 -23.16 -41.99 -58.12
C ASP A 2 -24.24 -41.40 -57.24
N ARG A 3 -24.15 -40.10 -57.10
CA ARG A 3 -25.06 -39.03 -57.52
C ARG A 3 -26.39 -38.84 -56.73
N ARG A 4 -26.48 -37.70 -56.08
CA ARG A 4 -27.24 -36.51 -56.48
C ARG A 4 -28.75 -36.49 -56.17
N ARG A 5 -29.12 -35.36 -55.62
CA ARG A 5 -30.34 -34.50 -55.83
C ARG A 5 -31.53 -34.77 -54.87
N PHE A 6 -32.31 -33.80 -54.42
CA PHE A 6 -32.74 -32.48 -54.95
C PHE A 6 -33.46 -31.67 -53.88
N LEU A 7 -33.24 -30.41 -53.91
CA LEU A 7 -33.98 -29.20 -53.63
C LEU A 7 -35.50 -29.29 -53.29
N SER A 8 -35.98 -28.45 -52.40
CA SER A 8 -36.78 -27.21 -52.54
C SER A 8 -37.75 -27.14 -51.38
N SER A 9 -37.84 -26.12 -50.74
CA SER A 9 -38.34 -24.75 -50.70
C SER A 9 -39.50 -24.65 -49.71
N VAL A 10 -39.52 -23.64 -48.87
CA VAL A 10 -40.35 -22.44 -48.96
C VAL A 10 -40.12 -21.57 -47.71
N ALA A 11 -40.01 -20.30 -47.93
CA ALA A 11 -39.83 -19.24 -46.98
C ALA A 11 -41.07 -19.01 -46.07
N ALA A 12 -40.83 -18.69 -44.81
CA ALA A 12 -41.70 -17.86 -44.03
C ALA A 12 -40.85 -16.99 -43.08
N GLY A 13 -40.96 -15.70 -43.30
CA GLY A 13 -40.23 -14.72 -42.54
C GLY A 13 -40.59 -14.69 -41.05
N GLY A 14 -39.57 -14.68 -40.23
CA GLY A 14 -39.65 -14.36 -38.83
C GLY A 14 -38.55 -13.37 -38.52
N VAL A 15 -38.90 -12.11 -38.34
CA VAL A 15 -38.00 -11.08 -37.79
C VAL A 15 -37.67 -11.49 -36.38
N LEU A 16 -36.49 -12.07 -36.18
CA LEU A 16 -35.92 -12.22 -34.85
C LEU A 16 -35.31 -10.87 -34.46
N ALA A 17 -36.07 -10.13 -33.64
CA ALA A 17 -35.54 -9.04 -32.87
C ALA A 17 -34.38 -9.58 -32.02
N VAL A 18 -33.16 -9.20 -32.35
CA VAL A 18 -32.01 -9.33 -31.46
C VAL A 18 -32.26 -8.36 -30.31
N ALA A 19 -32.93 -8.85 -29.27
CA ALA A 19 -32.95 -8.17 -27.99
C ALA A 19 -31.49 -8.12 -27.52
N GLY A 20 -30.91 -6.93 -27.61
CA GLY A 20 -29.66 -6.64 -26.91
C GLY A 20 -29.87 -6.98 -25.42
N ARG A 21 -29.31 -8.08 -24.99
CA ARG A 21 -29.10 -8.30 -23.56
C ARG A 21 -28.18 -7.18 -23.08
N SER A 22 -28.77 -6.15 -22.51
CA SER A 22 -28.12 -5.30 -21.54
C SER A 22 -27.47 -6.27 -20.53
N LEU A 23 -26.15 -6.32 -20.53
CA LEU A 23 -25.40 -6.87 -19.43
C LEU A 23 -25.64 -5.93 -18.24
N LEU A 24 -26.76 -6.13 -17.56
CA LEU A 24 -26.87 -5.72 -16.17
C LEU A 24 -25.78 -6.51 -15.48
N ALA A 25 -24.77 -5.81 -14.97
CA ALA A 25 -23.77 -6.39 -14.11
C ALA A 25 -24.52 -7.11 -12.98
N ASP A 26 -24.34 -8.42 -12.93
CA ASP A 26 -24.86 -9.24 -11.85
C ASP A 26 -24.17 -8.75 -10.57
N ASP A 27 -24.92 -8.14 -9.67
CA ASP A 27 -24.45 -7.57 -8.39
C ASP A 27 -23.83 -8.63 -7.43
N THR A 28 -23.65 -9.85 -7.89
CA THR A 28 -23.15 -10.99 -7.10
C THR A 28 -21.67 -11.36 -7.37
N CYS A 29 -20.98 -10.69 -8.32
CA CYS A 29 -19.59 -10.99 -8.62
C CYS A 29 -18.61 -10.14 -7.79
N HIS A 30 -18.64 -10.26 -6.48
CA HIS A 30 -17.59 -9.70 -5.64
C HIS A 30 -16.33 -10.58 -5.73
N GLY A 31 -15.24 -10.04 -6.31
CA GLY A 31 -13.88 -10.56 -6.14
C GLY A 31 -13.38 -11.58 -7.15
N GLU A 32 -14.08 -11.87 -8.25
CA GLU A 32 -13.64 -12.93 -9.18
C GLU A 32 -12.63 -12.49 -10.24
N ARG A 33 -12.53 -11.21 -10.59
CA ARG A 33 -11.64 -10.78 -11.68
C ARG A 33 -10.92 -9.49 -11.39
N THR A 34 -9.68 -9.40 -11.87
CA THR A 34 -8.94 -8.14 -11.93
C THR A 34 -9.41 -7.30 -13.13
N PHE A 35 -9.28 -5.98 -13.05
CA PHE A 35 -9.66 -5.10 -14.14
C PHE A 35 -8.81 -5.31 -15.38
N ALA A 36 -9.42 -5.24 -16.56
CA ALA A 36 -8.72 -5.39 -17.83
C ALA A 36 -7.96 -4.13 -18.25
N SER A 37 -8.43 -2.96 -17.81
CA SER A 37 -7.81 -1.67 -18.13
C SER A 37 -7.93 -0.67 -16.97
N LEU A 38 -7.09 0.36 -16.98
CA LEU A 38 -7.17 1.51 -16.07
C LEU A 38 -8.52 2.23 -16.17
N GLU A 39 -9.07 2.31 -17.39
CA GLU A 39 -10.37 2.95 -17.62
C GLU A 39 -11.52 2.16 -16.99
N ASP A 40 -11.48 0.82 -17.09
CA ASP A 40 -12.49 -0.04 -16.45
C ASP A 40 -12.40 0.07 -14.92
N ALA A 41 -11.19 0.08 -14.37
CA ALA A 41 -10.99 0.28 -12.93
C ALA A 41 -11.55 1.62 -12.45
N ARG A 42 -11.27 2.71 -13.17
CA ARG A 42 -11.76 4.06 -12.82
C ARG A 42 -13.28 4.21 -12.93
N LYS A 43 -13.93 3.41 -13.77
CA LYS A 43 -15.39 3.38 -13.96
C LYS A 43 -16.08 2.36 -13.07
N SER A 44 -15.34 1.59 -12.28
CA SER A 44 -15.93 0.62 -11.36
C SER A 44 -16.83 1.30 -10.32
N PRO A 45 -17.85 0.60 -9.80
CA PRO A 45 -18.64 1.12 -8.70
C PRO A 45 -17.77 1.54 -7.51
N PRO A 46 -18.17 2.56 -6.75
CA PRO A 46 -17.48 2.92 -5.52
C PRO A 46 -17.35 1.72 -4.58
N GLU A 47 -16.25 1.68 -3.86
CA GLU A 47 -15.99 0.69 -2.82
C GLU A 47 -17.08 0.74 -1.73
N LYS A 48 -17.54 -0.44 -1.28
CA LYS A 48 -18.51 -0.59 -0.19
C LYS A 48 -17.86 -1.10 1.09
N LEU A 49 -16.72 -1.75 0.96
CA LEU A 49 -15.95 -2.31 2.06
C LEU A 49 -14.49 -1.89 1.97
N ALA A 50 -13.86 -1.75 3.13
CA ALA A 50 -12.42 -1.64 3.26
C ALA A 50 -11.90 -2.66 4.27
N TYR A 51 -10.76 -3.26 3.97
CA TYR A 51 -9.98 -4.06 4.92
C TYR A 51 -8.90 -3.19 5.54
N VAL A 52 -8.78 -3.25 6.86
CA VAL A 52 -7.80 -2.46 7.61
C VAL A 52 -7.11 -3.33 8.64
N ILE A 53 -5.80 -3.21 8.74
CA ILE A 53 -5.04 -3.86 9.80
C ILE A 53 -5.28 -3.14 11.13
N GLY A 54 -5.77 -3.89 12.14
CA GLY A 54 -5.88 -3.45 13.53
C GLY A 54 -4.75 -4.04 14.37
N VAL A 55 -3.90 -3.22 14.96
CA VAL A 55 -2.67 -3.62 15.65
C VAL A 55 -2.82 -3.43 17.16
N HIS A 56 -2.79 -4.52 17.93
CA HIS A 56 -2.67 -4.52 19.39
C HIS A 56 -1.20 -4.61 19.85
N THR A 57 -0.32 -5.10 18.99
CA THR A 57 1.12 -5.18 19.28
C THR A 57 1.66 -3.80 19.68
N GLY A 58 2.46 -3.75 20.75
CA GLY A 58 2.99 -2.49 21.30
C GLY A 58 1.97 -1.61 22.04
N THR A 59 0.71 -2.05 22.21
CA THR A 59 -0.26 -1.45 23.13
C THR A 59 -0.27 -2.19 24.48
N GLU A 60 -1.14 -1.75 25.43
CA GLU A 60 -1.35 -2.47 26.69
C GLU A 60 -2.28 -3.71 26.50
N VAL A 61 -2.94 -3.83 25.36
CA VAL A 61 -3.86 -4.93 25.02
C VAL A 61 -3.08 -6.18 24.65
N LYS A 62 -3.24 -7.25 25.43
CA LYS A 62 -2.60 -8.55 25.18
C LYS A 62 -3.49 -9.47 24.36
N LYS A 63 -3.83 -9.02 23.15
CA LYS A 63 -4.63 -9.72 22.16
C LYS A 63 -3.88 -9.79 20.84
N PRO A 64 -4.21 -10.75 19.95
CA PRO A 64 -3.70 -10.77 18.61
C PRO A 64 -4.07 -9.51 17.82
N ASP A 65 -3.22 -9.13 16.88
CA ASP A 65 -3.59 -8.20 15.81
C ASP A 65 -4.70 -8.83 14.93
N TYR A 66 -5.42 -8.03 14.19
CA TYR A 66 -6.58 -8.51 13.43
C TYR A 66 -6.77 -7.78 12.11
N LEU A 67 -7.48 -8.41 11.18
CA LEU A 67 -8.02 -7.77 9.99
C LEU A 67 -9.44 -7.28 10.30
N ALA A 68 -9.66 -5.96 10.22
CA ALA A 68 -10.96 -5.33 10.31
C ALA A 68 -11.62 -5.25 8.92
N THR A 69 -12.91 -5.57 8.82
CA THR A 69 -13.75 -5.21 7.68
C THR A 69 -14.58 -4.00 8.07
N ILE A 70 -14.48 -2.94 7.31
CA ILE A 70 -15.15 -1.65 7.54
C ILE A 70 -16.17 -1.42 6.45
N ASP A 71 -17.38 -1.02 6.83
CA ASP A 71 -18.41 -0.57 5.91
C ASP A 71 -18.12 0.88 5.50
N VAL A 72 -17.81 1.09 4.22
CA VAL A 72 -17.50 2.40 3.64
C VAL A 72 -18.60 2.88 2.66
N ASP A 73 -19.72 2.14 2.54
CA ASP A 73 -20.87 2.55 1.72
C ASP A 73 -21.65 3.67 2.43
N PRO A 74 -21.68 4.92 1.90
CA PRO A 74 -22.37 6.03 2.53
C PRO A 74 -23.88 5.88 2.59
N ALA A 75 -24.45 4.91 1.88
CA ALA A 75 -25.89 4.58 1.92
C ALA A 75 -26.22 3.51 2.97
N SER A 76 -25.22 2.85 3.54
CA SER A 76 -25.41 1.79 4.53
C SER A 76 -25.73 2.35 5.93
N LYS A 77 -26.47 1.55 6.71
CA LYS A 77 -26.77 1.85 8.12
C LYS A 77 -25.55 1.68 9.03
N THR A 78 -24.54 0.92 8.59
CA THR A 78 -23.30 0.66 9.29
C THR A 78 -22.11 1.43 8.71
N TYR A 79 -22.39 2.47 7.90
CA TYR A 79 -21.37 3.35 7.34
C TYR A 79 -20.40 3.85 8.42
N SER A 80 -19.09 3.78 8.13
CA SER A 80 -18.02 4.18 9.05
C SER A 80 -17.93 3.30 10.31
N GLN A 81 -18.32 2.01 10.22
CA GLN A 81 -18.23 1.07 11.34
C GLN A 81 -17.40 -0.16 10.96
N VAL A 82 -16.69 -0.72 11.94
CA VAL A 82 -16.07 -2.04 11.84
C VAL A 82 -17.15 -3.10 11.98
N ILE A 83 -17.48 -3.78 10.88
CA ILE A 83 -18.56 -4.79 10.83
C ILE A 83 -18.07 -6.20 11.09
N HIS A 84 -16.78 -6.48 10.88
CA HIS A 84 -16.16 -7.77 11.19
C HIS A 84 -14.71 -7.60 11.64
N ARG A 85 -14.23 -8.53 12.46
CA ARG A 85 -12.86 -8.60 12.96
C ARG A 85 -12.38 -10.03 12.86
N LEU A 86 -11.31 -10.25 12.10
CA LEU A 86 -10.63 -11.55 12.01
C LEU A 86 -9.32 -11.48 12.82
N PRO A 87 -9.30 -11.98 14.07
CA PRO A 87 -8.07 -12.00 14.85
C PRO A 87 -7.09 -13.03 14.27
N MET A 88 -5.81 -12.71 14.29
CA MET A 88 -4.76 -13.68 13.97
C MET A 88 -4.55 -14.66 15.12
N PRO A 89 -3.92 -15.82 14.89
CA PRO A 89 -3.76 -16.84 15.95
C PRO A 89 -2.85 -16.44 17.09
N ASN A 90 -1.87 -15.56 16.81
CA ASN A 90 -0.76 -15.26 17.71
C ASN A 90 -0.76 -13.80 18.14
N VAL A 91 -0.19 -13.52 19.31
CA VAL A 91 0.04 -12.18 19.83
C VAL A 91 1.44 -11.71 19.42
N GLY A 92 1.58 -10.42 19.07
CA GLY A 92 2.89 -9.80 18.80
C GLY A 92 3.36 -9.92 17.35
N ASP A 93 2.44 -10.04 16.40
CA ASP A 93 2.77 -10.11 14.98
C ASP A 93 3.25 -8.77 14.42
N GLU A 94 2.69 -7.64 14.88
CA GLU A 94 2.81 -6.34 14.22
C GLU A 94 2.41 -6.48 12.75
N LEU A 95 1.13 -6.79 12.51
CA LEU A 95 0.59 -6.81 11.16
C LEU A 95 0.82 -5.45 10.50
N HIS A 96 1.28 -5.43 9.26
CA HIS A 96 1.76 -4.21 8.67
C HIS A 96 1.21 -4.01 7.27
N HIS A 97 2.02 -4.18 6.23
CA HIS A 97 1.54 -4.14 4.86
C HIS A 97 0.82 -5.44 4.50
N PHE A 98 -0.10 -5.38 3.54
CA PHE A 98 -0.70 -6.59 2.98
C PHE A 98 -1.13 -6.35 1.53
N GLY A 99 -1.26 -7.43 0.77
CA GLY A 99 -1.59 -7.35 -0.64
C GLY A 99 -2.43 -8.52 -1.11
N TRP A 100 -2.85 -8.45 -2.37
CA TRP A 100 -3.68 -9.45 -3.00
C TRP A 100 -2.86 -10.53 -3.70
N ASN A 101 -3.44 -11.74 -3.79
CA ASN A 101 -2.88 -12.83 -4.60
C ASN A 101 -2.98 -12.57 -6.11
N ALA A 102 -3.79 -11.63 -6.54
CA ALA A 102 -3.97 -11.26 -7.94
C ALA A 102 -4.23 -9.76 -8.07
N CYS A 103 -3.73 -9.16 -9.13
CA CYS A 103 -3.93 -7.76 -9.48
C CYS A 103 -4.06 -7.61 -11.00
N ALA A 104 -4.12 -6.39 -11.49
CA ALA A 104 -4.26 -6.09 -12.93
C ALA A 104 -3.19 -6.77 -13.80
N SER A 105 -1.96 -6.97 -13.30
CA SER A 105 -0.89 -7.69 -14.03
C SER A 105 -1.22 -9.15 -14.37
N CYS A 106 -2.22 -9.74 -13.71
CA CYS A 106 -2.69 -11.09 -14.02
C CYS A 106 -3.63 -11.14 -15.23
N HIS A 107 -4.01 -10.01 -15.83
CA HIS A 107 -4.84 -9.87 -17.02
C HIS A 107 -6.13 -10.73 -16.97
N GLY A 108 -6.83 -10.74 -15.84
CA GLY A 108 -8.08 -11.47 -15.63
C GLY A 108 -7.94 -13.00 -15.59
N LYS A 109 -6.72 -13.54 -15.59
CA LYS A 109 -6.48 -14.98 -15.55
C LYS A 109 -6.63 -15.60 -14.16
N ARG A 110 -6.71 -14.77 -13.11
CA ARG A 110 -6.76 -15.19 -11.72
C ARG A 110 -7.84 -14.42 -10.96
N ALA A 111 -8.48 -15.12 -10.02
CA ALA A 111 -9.40 -14.50 -9.09
C ALA A 111 -8.64 -13.74 -8.00
N ARG A 112 -9.07 -12.52 -7.69
CA ARG A 112 -8.65 -11.75 -6.53
C ARG A 112 -9.46 -12.24 -5.33
N ARG A 113 -8.90 -13.13 -4.56
CA ARG A 113 -9.60 -13.79 -3.47
C ARG A 113 -8.83 -13.81 -2.15
N TYR A 114 -7.51 -13.90 -2.23
CA TYR A 114 -6.69 -14.09 -1.03
C TYR A 114 -5.88 -12.85 -0.70
N LEU A 115 -5.94 -12.44 0.57
CA LEU A 115 -5.03 -11.45 1.13
C LEU A 115 -3.82 -12.17 1.76
N ILE A 116 -2.66 -11.62 1.50
CA ILE A 116 -1.39 -12.03 2.09
C ILE A 116 -0.99 -10.95 3.08
N ILE A 117 -0.97 -11.30 4.39
CA ILE A 117 -0.82 -10.36 5.49
C ILE A 117 0.44 -10.70 6.30
N PRO A 118 1.56 -10.03 6.04
CA PRO A 118 2.79 -10.17 6.82
C PRO A 118 2.67 -9.62 8.24
N GLY A 119 3.33 -10.30 9.18
CA GLY A 119 3.67 -9.78 10.50
C GLY A 119 5.11 -9.29 10.51
N LEU A 120 5.33 -7.98 10.49
CA LEU A 120 6.65 -7.35 10.36
C LEU A 120 7.61 -7.75 11.49
N VAL A 121 7.09 -7.90 12.71
CA VAL A 121 7.91 -8.26 13.89
C VAL A 121 8.03 -9.76 14.05
N SER A 122 6.93 -10.51 13.93
CA SER A 122 6.97 -11.97 14.10
C SER A 122 7.62 -12.70 12.93
N GLY A 123 7.52 -12.16 11.72
CA GLY A 123 7.95 -12.82 10.50
C GLY A 123 6.93 -13.82 9.95
N ARG A 124 5.75 -13.99 10.58
CA ARG A 124 4.65 -14.81 10.06
C ARG A 124 4.01 -14.18 8.85
N ILE A 125 3.46 -15.02 7.98
CA ILE A 125 2.68 -14.57 6.83
C ILE A 125 1.34 -15.29 6.89
N HIS A 126 0.25 -14.51 6.97
CA HIS A 126 -1.11 -15.01 7.10
C HIS A 126 -1.81 -14.94 5.75
N ILE A 127 -2.47 -16.02 5.35
CA ILE A 127 -3.27 -16.09 4.11
C ILE A 127 -4.74 -16.09 4.50
N VAL A 128 -5.46 -15.09 4.02
CA VAL A 128 -6.86 -14.85 4.37
C VAL A 128 -7.72 -14.97 3.12
N ASP A 129 -8.73 -15.81 3.18
CA ASP A 129 -9.74 -16.00 2.13
C ASP A 129 -10.86 -14.96 2.30
N THR A 130 -11.13 -14.22 1.25
CA THR A 130 -12.17 -13.19 1.18
C THR A 130 -13.35 -13.59 0.29
N GLU A 131 -13.59 -14.88 0.07
CA GLU A 131 -14.75 -15.37 -0.69
C GLU A 131 -16.08 -14.78 -0.18
N THR A 132 -16.18 -14.55 1.12
CA THR A 132 -17.23 -13.73 1.73
C THR A 132 -16.60 -12.42 2.19
N PRO A 133 -16.68 -11.34 1.39
CA PRO A 133 -15.93 -10.11 1.66
C PRO A 133 -16.23 -9.48 3.02
N GLU A 134 -17.46 -9.59 3.51
CA GLU A 134 -17.86 -9.07 4.82
C GLU A 134 -17.27 -9.87 5.99
N LYS A 135 -16.91 -11.14 5.76
CA LYS A 135 -16.45 -12.08 6.79
C LYS A 135 -15.28 -12.93 6.30
N PRO A 136 -14.12 -12.34 6.04
CA PRO A 136 -12.93 -13.05 5.61
C PRO A 136 -12.50 -14.10 6.64
N LYS A 137 -11.78 -15.14 6.18
CA LYS A 137 -11.37 -16.29 7.03
C LYS A 137 -9.88 -16.56 6.85
N LEU A 138 -9.18 -16.82 7.94
CA LEU A 138 -7.81 -17.32 7.90
C LEU A 138 -7.77 -18.74 7.33
N THR A 139 -6.91 -18.99 6.35
CA THR A 139 -6.76 -20.31 5.71
C THR A 139 -5.39 -20.95 5.92
N LYS A 140 -4.33 -20.13 6.04
CA LYS A 140 -2.97 -20.63 6.21
C LYS A 140 -2.13 -19.63 7.00
N VAL A 141 -1.19 -20.13 7.77
CA VAL A 141 -0.10 -19.35 8.37
C VAL A 141 1.23 -19.97 7.93
N ILE A 142 2.13 -19.17 7.43
CA ILE A 142 3.51 -19.56 7.15
C ILE A 142 4.34 -19.09 8.33
N GLU A 143 4.96 -20.03 9.03
CA GLU A 143 5.74 -19.73 10.23
C GLU A 143 7.13 -19.17 9.88
N PRO A 144 7.69 -18.24 10.70
CA PRO A 144 8.95 -17.57 10.41
C PRO A 144 10.13 -18.52 10.27
N ASP A 145 10.16 -19.62 11.02
CA ASP A 145 11.22 -20.63 10.94
C ASP A 145 11.28 -21.29 9.56
N GLU A 146 10.13 -21.48 8.91
CA GLU A 146 10.09 -21.98 7.54
C GLU A 146 10.66 -20.98 6.54
N VAL A 147 10.30 -19.69 6.70
CA VAL A 147 10.83 -18.61 5.86
C VAL A 147 12.36 -18.53 5.99
N VAL A 148 12.86 -18.45 7.22
CA VAL A 148 14.30 -18.36 7.50
C VAL A 148 15.05 -19.59 7.00
N ARG A 149 14.52 -20.78 7.24
CA ARG A 149 15.15 -22.03 6.80
C ARG A 149 15.32 -22.10 5.29
N LYS A 150 14.29 -21.65 4.52
CA LYS A 150 14.30 -21.74 3.06
C LYS A 150 15.02 -20.58 2.37
N THR A 151 15.02 -19.38 2.97
CA THR A 151 15.43 -18.15 2.28
C THR A 151 16.47 -17.32 3.01
N LYS A 152 16.70 -17.56 4.29
CA LYS A 152 17.55 -16.72 5.17
C LYS A 152 17.05 -15.27 5.29
N LEU A 153 15.73 -15.05 5.12
CA LEU A 153 15.10 -13.73 5.16
C LEU A 153 14.17 -13.59 6.36
N THR A 154 14.00 -12.35 6.83
CA THR A 154 13.13 -11.97 7.96
C THR A 154 12.43 -10.65 7.69
N ALA A 155 11.46 -10.31 8.55
CA ALA A 155 10.73 -9.05 8.54
C ALA A 155 10.04 -8.79 7.18
N PRO A 156 9.01 -9.59 6.84
CA PRO A 156 8.22 -9.40 5.62
C PRO A 156 7.46 -8.09 5.66
N HIS A 157 7.38 -7.39 4.52
CA HIS A 157 6.80 -6.07 4.40
C HIS A 157 5.84 -5.95 3.20
N THR A 158 6.24 -5.31 2.10
CA THR A 158 5.39 -5.05 0.92
C THR A 158 5.06 -6.34 0.15
N VAL A 159 3.83 -6.46 -0.30
CA VAL A 159 3.31 -7.62 -1.03
C VAL A 159 2.79 -7.21 -2.40
N HIS A 160 3.29 -7.83 -3.45
CA HIS A 160 2.74 -7.74 -4.80
C HIS A 160 2.56 -9.12 -5.44
N CYS A 161 1.45 -9.32 -6.15
CA CYS A 161 1.30 -10.46 -7.03
C CYS A 161 2.13 -10.27 -8.31
N LEU A 162 2.51 -11.35 -8.94
CA LEU A 162 3.19 -11.37 -10.23
C LEU A 162 2.27 -11.94 -11.32
N SER A 163 2.52 -11.61 -12.57
CA SER A 163 1.69 -12.03 -13.70
C SER A 163 1.63 -13.55 -13.91
N ASP A 164 2.65 -14.27 -13.42
CA ASP A 164 2.71 -15.74 -13.43
C ASP A 164 1.98 -16.40 -12.25
N GLY A 165 1.43 -15.57 -11.33
CA GLY A 165 0.66 -16.00 -10.16
C GLY A 165 1.49 -16.27 -8.92
N GLN A 166 2.79 -16.07 -8.98
CA GLN A 166 3.60 -15.99 -7.78
C GLN A 166 3.28 -14.71 -7.02
N ILE A 167 3.65 -14.67 -5.75
CA ILE A 167 3.52 -13.50 -4.90
C ILE A 167 4.91 -13.14 -4.41
N MET A 168 5.29 -11.88 -4.58
CA MET A 168 6.57 -11.36 -4.13
C MET A 168 6.38 -10.50 -2.89
N ILE A 169 7.22 -10.73 -1.88
CA ILE A 169 7.18 -10.01 -0.61
C ILE A 169 8.58 -9.45 -0.36
N SER A 170 8.68 -8.13 -0.13
CA SER A 170 9.94 -7.55 0.33
C SER A 170 10.24 -8.00 1.75
N MET A 171 11.50 -8.32 2.01
CA MET A 171 11.99 -8.80 3.29
C MET A 171 13.08 -7.84 3.77
N LEU A 172 12.89 -7.23 4.94
CA LEU A 172 13.75 -6.14 5.38
C LEU A 172 15.09 -6.59 5.97
N GLY A 173 15.20 -7.86 6.35
CA GLY A 173 16.40 -8.36 7.00
C GLY A 173 16.82 -9.77 6.63
N ASP A 174 18.05 -10.08 6.97
CA ASP A 174 18.59 -11.44 6.99
C ASP A 174 18.15 -12.20 8.26
N GLU A 175 18.60 -13.45 8.43
CA GLU A 175 18.30 -14.31 9.59
C GLU A 175 18.79 -13.73 10.93
N LYS A 176 19.65 -12.70 10.92
CA LYS A 176 20.18 -12.01 12.10
C LYS A 176 19.57 -10.62 12.30
N LEU A 177 18.52 -10.28 11.54
CA LEU A 177 17.87 -8.98 11.53
C LEU A 177 18.76 -7.83 11.01
N ASN A 178 19.84 -8.14 10.27
CA ASN A 178 20.65 -7.16 9.57
C ASN A 178 20.21 -6.99 8.12
N GLY A 179 20.79 -5.99 7.40
CA GLY A 179 20.66 -5.92 5.94
C GLY A 179 21.49 -7.01 5.23
N PRO A 180 21.29 -7.17 3.92
CA PRO A 180 20.46 -6.32 3.07
C PRO A 180 18.97 -6.70 3.01
N GLY A 181 18.53 -7.88 3.46
CA GLY A 181 17.22 -8.41 3.18
C GLY A 181 17.12 -9.03 1.79
N GLY A 182 15.96 -8.90 1.12
CA GLY A 182 15.72 -9.47 -0.22
C GLY A 182 14.24 -9.57 -0.54
N PHE A 183 13.88 -10.51 -1.44
CA PHE A 183 12.49 -10.70 -1.87
C PHE A 183 12.11 -12.17 -1.81
N LEU A 184 11.08 -12.47 -1.00
CA LEU A 184 10.50 -13.81 -0.88
C LEU A 184 9.51 -14.05 -2.02
N LEU A 185 9.51 -15.25 -2.60
CA LEU A 185 8.46 -15.72 -3.50
C LEU A 185 7.60 -16.79 -2.83
N LEU A 186 6.29 -16.62 -2.95
CA LEU A 186 5.31 -17.69 -2.72
C LEU A 186 4.75 -18.14 -4.07
N ASP A 187 4.45 -19.43 -4.18
CA ASP A 187 3.74 -19.98 -5.33
C ASP A 187 2.21 -19.79 -5.21
N GLU A 188 1.46 -20.30 -6.20
CA GLU A 188 0.00 -20.23 -6.26
C GLU A 188 -0.72 -20.97 -5.13
N LYS A 189 -0.04 -21.85 -4.41
CA LYS A 189 -0.53 -22.59 -3.22
C LYS A 189 -0.10 -21.92 -1.93
N PHE A 190 0.55 -20.76 -2.05
CA PHE A 190 1.16 -20.06 -0.93
C PHE A 190 2.24 -20.86 -0.22
N ASP A 191 2.98 -21.70 -0.96
CA ASP A 191 4.18 -22.36 -0.48
C ASP A 191 5.41 -21.51 -0.85
N ILE A 192 6.45 -21.55 0.00
CA ILE A 192 7.67 -20.79 -0.24
C ILE A 192 8.40 -21.39 -1.43
N ALA A 193 8.46 -20.63 -2.53
CA ALA A 193 9.17 -20.99 -3.76
C ALA A 193 10.67 -20.64 -3.72
N GLY A 194 11.06 -19.66 -2.85
CA GLY A 194 12.45 -19.25 -2.71
C GLY A 194 12.62 -17.74 -2.68
N ARG A 195 13.77 -17.25 -3.17
CA ARG A 195 14.07 -15.82 -3.35
C ARG A 195 13.85 -15.44 -4.82
N TRP A 196 13.41 -14.18 -5.03
CA TRP A 196 13.26 -13.66 -6.39
C TRP A 196 14.60 -13.25 -7.00
N GLU A 197 15.41 -12.52 -6.24
CA GLU A 197 16.66 -11.95 -6.72
C GLU A 197 17.77 -13.03 -6.89
N ALA A 198 18.62 -12.84 -7.90
CA ALA A 198 19.80 -13.67 -8.14
C ALA A 198 21.01 -13.27 -7.25
N GLY A 199 20.93 -12.15 -6.56
CA GLY A 199 21.92 -11.62 -5.63
C GLY A 199 21.57 -10.21 -5.20
N THR A 200 22.17 -9.74 -4.10
CA THR A 200 21.90 -8.43 -3.48
C THR A 200 23.13 -7.51 -3.49
N ASP A 201 24.06 -7.74 -4.41
CA ASP A 201 25.27 -6.94 -4.50
C ASP A 201 24.98 -5.46 -4.72
N GLY A 202 25.47 -4.60 -3.84
CA GLY A 202 25.23 -3.15 -3.86
C GLY A 202 24.00 -2.68 -3.08
N MET A 203 23.14 -3.59 -2.56
CA MET A 203 22.04 -3.25 -1.68
C MET A 203 22.47 -3.32 -0.21
N LYS A 204 22.20 -2.27 0.55
CA LYS A 204 22.52 -2.20 1.97
C LYS A 204 21.32 -2.54 2.85
N TYR A 205 20.15 -2.08 2.45
CA TYR A 205 18.86 -2.30 3.12
C TYR A 205 17.78 -2.55 2.09
N ASN A 206 16.59 -2.95 2.53
CA ASN A 206 15.40 -3.10 1.73
C ASN A 206 14.20 -2.46 2.44
N TYR A 207 13.17 -2.12 1.66
CA TYR A 207 11.90 -1.66 2.20
C TYR A 207 10.75 -1.97 1.26
N ASP A 208 10.42 -1.07 0.34
CA ASP A 208 9.33 -1.21 -0.62
C ASP A 208 9.87 -1.51 -2.02
N PHE A 209 8.99 -1.98 -2.89
CA PHE A 209 9.31 -2.18 -4.29
C PHE A 209 8.08 -2.04 -5.17
N TRP A 210 8.31 -1.62 -6.42
CA TRP A 210 7.32 -1.66 -7.47
C TRP A 210 7.97 -2.11 -8.77
N TYR A 211 7.25 -2.86 -9.61
CA TYR A 211 7.82 -3.39 -10.85
C TYR A 211 7.04 -2.93 -12.08
N GLN A 212 7.73 -2.77 -13.21
CA GLN A 212 7.16 -2.47 -14.50
C GLN A 212 7.83 -3.31 -15.59
N PRO A 213 7.26 -4.48 -15.94
CA PRO A 213 7.88 -5.43 -16.87
C PRO A 213 8.07 -4.89 -18.29
N ARG A 214 7.21 -3.95 -18.75
CA ARG A 214 7.38 -3.32 -20.06
C ARG A 214 8.68 -2.54 -20.17
N HIS A 215 9.15 -1.97 -19.09
CA HIS A 215 10.44 -1.28 -19.02
C HIS A 215 11.58 -2.19 -18.54
N ASN A 216 11.32 -3.51 -18.35
CA ASN A 216 12.27 -4.47 -17.80
C ASN A 216 12.87 -4.01 -16.48
N VAL A 217 12.05 -3.47 -15.58
CA VAL A 217 12.52 -2.87 -14.33
C VAL A 217 11.66 -3.26 -13.12
N MET A 218 12.32 -3.40 -11.99
CA MET A 218 11.76 -3.23 -10.66
C MET A 218 12.58 -2.15 -9.95
N VAL A 219 11.93 -1.30 -9.17
CA VAL A 219 12.60 -0.32 -8.30
C VAL A 219 12.35 -0.71 -6.87
N SER A 220 13.40 -0.73 -6.05
CA SER A 220 13.28 -0.90 -4.59
C SER A 220 13.96 0.24 -3.83
N SER A 221 13.47 0.48 -2.63
CA SER A 221 13.93 1.52 -1.72
C SER A 221 14.61 0.93 -0.48
N GLU A 222 15.15 1.79 0.36
CA GLU A 222 15.90 1.40 1.56
C GLU A 222 15.34 2.10 2.81
N TRP A 223 15.07 1.34 3.87
CA TRP A 223 14.82 1.92 5.19
C TRP A 223 16.07 1.78 6.08
N GLY A 224 16.17 0.72 6.83
CA GLY A 224 17.26 0.34 7.71
C GLY A 224 17.09 -1.10 8.14
N ALA A 225 18.17 -1.70 8.69
CA ALA A 225 18.07 -3.06 9.19
C ALA A 225 17.04 -3.18 10.31
N PRO A 226 16.28 -4.30 10.42
CA PRO A 226 15.34 -4.53 11.52
C PRO A 226 15.96 -4.35 12.91
N ALA A 227 17.22 -4.74 13.09
CA ALA A 227 17.96 -4.52 14.34
C ALA A 227 18.12 -3.04 14.70
N THR A 228 18.13 -2.14 13.71
CA THR A 228 18.19 -0.68 13.91
C THR A 228 16.81 -0.08 14.15
N THR A 229 15.80 -0.51 13.39
CA THR A 229 14.50 0.16 13.34
C THR A 229 13.52 -0.32 14.42
N ARG A 230 13.59 -1.60 14.82
CA ARG A 230 12.70 -2.19 15.85
C ARG A 230 12.83 -1.59 17.25
N PRO A 231 14.01 -1.14 17.72
CA PRO A 231 14.12 -0.47 19.02
C PRO A 231 13.54 0.95 19.06
N GLY A 232 13.02 1.47 17.95
CA GLY A 232 12.60 2.86 17.79
C GLY A 232 13.67 3.73 17.12
N PHE A 233 13.33 5.00 16.90
CA PHE A 233 14.20 5.97 16.24
C PHE A 233 15.31 6.48 17.17
N LYS A 234 16.54 6.55 16.66
CA LYS A 234 17.70 7.17 17.34
C LYS A 234 18.44 8.08 16.37
N LEU A 235 18.64 9.34 16.76
CA LEU A 235 19.36 10.30 15.94
C LEU A 235 20.83 9.89 15.71
N GLU A 236 21.43 9.18 16.67
CA GLU A 236 22.79 8.64 16.58
C GLU A 236 22.91 7.60 15.46
N ASP A 237 21.88 6.81 15.22
CA ASP A 237 21.84 5.83 14.12
C ASP A 237 21.78 6.52 12.74
N VAL A 238 21.10 7.67 12.64
CA VAL A 238 21.14 8.51 11.43
C VAL A 238 22.58 9.03 11.19
N LYS A 239 23.20 9.60 12.21
CA LYS A 239 24.58 10.11 12.15
C LYS A 239 25.60 9.01 11.83
N ALA A 240 25.33 7.80 12.28
CA ALA A 240 26.16 6.63 12.02
C ALA A 240 25.90 5.96 10.65
N GLY A 241 25.01 6.53 9.80
CA GLY A 241 24.69 6.00 8.47
C GLY A 241 24.02 4.62 8.49
N LYS A 242 23.21 4.33 9.54
CA LYS A 242 22.46 3.07 9.67
C LYS A 242 21.10 3.08 9.00
N TYR A 243 20.77 4.15 8.29
CA TYR A 243 19.59 4.29 7.46
C TYR A 243 19.99 4.37 5.99
N GLY A 244 19.12 3.84 5.11
CA GLY A 244 19.36 3.82 3.69
C GLY A 244 19.09 5.17 3.01
N GLN A 245 19.62 5.32 1.80
CA GLN A 245 19.42 6.51 0.97
C GLN A 245 19.51 6.20 -0.53
N HIS A 246 19.34 4.92 -0.91
CA HIS A 246 19.46 4.51 -2.31
C HIS A 246 18.11 4.06 -2.88
N LEU A 247 17.99 4.22 -4.19
CA LEU A 247 17.04 3.51 -5.04
C LEU A 247 17.80 2.50 -5.87
N HIS A 248 17.32 1.26 -5.90
CA HIS A 248 17.90 0.20 -6.70
C HIS A 248 16.99 -0.12 -7.88
N PHE A 249 17.52 0.02 -9.08
CA PHE A 249 16.86 -0.34 -10.34
C PHE A 249 17.35 -1.72 -10.75
N TRP A 250 16.45 -2.67 -10.72
CA TRP A 250 16.71 -4.07 -11.01
C TRP A 250 16.38 -4.38 -12.47
N ASP A 251 17.24 -5.12 -13.15
CA ASP A 251 16.86 -5.80 -14.39
C ASP A 251 15.85 -6.88 -14.03
N TRP A 252 14.61 -6.69 -14.45
CA TRP A 252 13.48 -7.56 -14.12
C TRP A 252 13.70 -9.00 -14.60
N LYS A 253 14.20 -9.17 -15.83
CA LYS A 253 14.43 -10.49 -16.44
C LYS A 253 15.60 -11.23 -15.82
N ASN A 254 16.70 -10.51 -15.55
CA ASN A 254 17.92 -11.09 -14.98
C ASN A 254 17.91 -11.14 -13.46
N ARG A 255 16.93 -10.46 -12.81
CA ARG A 255 16.75 -10.42 -11.34
C ARG A 255 18.01 -9.94 -10.60
N LYS A 256 18.68 -8.93 -11.15
CA LYS A 256 19.91 -8.34 -10.61
C LYS A 256 19.82 -6.82 -10.62
N ILE A 257 20.51 -6.18 -9.69
CA ILE A 257 20.62 -4.72 -9.69
C ILE A 257 21.39 -4.29 -10.93
N ALA A 258 20.73 -3.50 -11.78
CA ALA A 258 21.34 -2.89 -12.96
C ALA A 258 21.94 -1.52 -12.63
N LYS A 259 21.32 -0.79 -11.70
CA LYS A 259 21.77 0.55 -11.28
C LYS A 259 21.31 0.82 -9.85
N SER A 260 22.17 1.46 -9.06
CA SER A 260 21.82 2.08 -7.79
C SER A 260 22.03 3.59 -7.88
N ILE A 261 21.08 4.37 -7.39
CA ILE A 261 21.15 5.82 -7.32
C ILE A 261 21.21 6.21 -5.84
N ASP A 262 22.35 6.83 -5.45
CA ASP A 262 22.48 7.46 -4.14
C ASP A 262 21.76 8.82 -4.17
N LEU A 263 20.72 8.98 -3.37
CA LEU A 263 19.93 10.19 -3.25
C LEU A 263 20.60 11.25 -2.33
N GLY A 264 21.69 10.87 -1.65
CA GLY A 264 22.44 11.73 -0.76
C GLY A 264 21.66 12.24 0.44
N ALA A 265 22.05 13.37 1.00
CA ALA A 265 21.46 13.93 2.22
C ALA A 265 19.97 14.30 2.09
N LYS A 266 19.48 14.51 0.87
CA LYS A 266 18.05 14.76 0.58
C LYS A 266 17.23 13.47 0.41
N GLY A 267 17.87 12.31 0.45
CA GLY A 267 17.25 11.03 0.19
C GLY A 267 17.27 10.06 1.37
N ILE A 268 17.43 10.52 2.62
CA ILE A 268 17.53 9.63 3.78
C ILE A 268 16.18 8.98 4.06
N VAL A 269 16.17 7.64 4.07
CA VAL A 269 15.01 6.76 4.25
C VAL A 269 13.98 6.95 3.13
N PRO A 270 14.32 6.60 1.88
CA PRO A 270 13.31 6.46 0.85
C PRO A 270 12.40 5.28 1.22
N LEU A 271 11.11 5.54 1.37
CA LEU A 271 10.12 4.56 1.77
C LEU A 271 9.33 4.06 0.56
N GLU A 272 8.04 4.38 0.48
CA GLU A 272 7.12 3.87 -0.53
C GLU A 272 7.53 4.28 -1.94
N VAL A 273 7.51 3.31 -2.86
CA VAL A 273 7.82 3.47 -4.29
C VAL A 273 6.54 3.31 -5.09
N ARG A 274 6.23 4.25 -5.98
CA ARG A 274 5.08 4.13 -6.89
C ARG A 274 5.48 4.52 -8.31
N PHE A 275 5.30 3.60 -9.25
CA PHE A 275 5.29 3.95 -10.67
C PHE A 275 3.99 4.63 -11.06
N HIS A 276 3.97 5.32 -12.18
CA HIS A 276 2.75 5.62 -12.89
C HIS A 276 1.98 4.32 -13.19
N HIS A 277 0.66 4.39 -13.16
CA HIS A 277 -0.20 3.25 -13.47
C HIS A 277 -0.24 2.93 -14.96
N ASN A 278 -0.05 3.95 -15.82
CA ASN A 278 0.14 3.72 -17.26
C ASN A 278 1.43 2.89 -17.46
N PRO A 279 1.31 1.63 -17.94
CA PRO A 279 2.48 0.75 -18.06
C PRO A 279 3.50 1.20 -19.11
N ASP A 280 3.15 2.14 -19.99
CA ASP A 280 4.06 2.72 -20.98
C ASP A 280 4.81 3.95 -20.41
N SER A 281 4.39 4.46 -19.26
CA SER A 281 5.04 5.60 -18.61
C SER A 281 6.29 5.16 -17.83
N PRO A 282 7.47 5.72 -18.11
CA PRO A 282 8.68 5.39 -17.39
C PRO A 282 8.90 6.30 -16.16
N HIS A 283 7.84 6.79 -15.52
CA HIS A 283 7.90 7.72 -14.40
C HIS A 283 7.40 7.09 -13.11
N GLY A 284 7.91 7.57 -11.98
CA GLY A 284 7.43 7.19 -10.66
C GLY A 284 7.95 8.12 -9.57
N PHE A 285 7.49 7.90 -8.34
CA PHE A 285 7.81 8.72 -7.19
C PHE A 285 8.26 7.87 -6.00
N VAL A 286 9.09 8.46 -5.14
CA VAL A 286 9.47 7.91 -3.84
C VAL A 286 9.60 9.03 -2.81
N GLY A 287 9.07 8.82 -1.61
CA GLY A 287 9.17 9.75 -0.48
C GLY A 287 10.38 9.44 0.39
N ALA A 288 11.37 10.34 0.48
CA ALA A 288 12.46 10.23 1.45
C ALA A 288 12.00 10.77 2.80
N ALA A 289 11.67 9.87 3.72
CA ALA A 289 10.95 10.19 4.95
C ALA A 289 11.71 11.14 5.88
N LEU A 290 12.93 10.81 6.27
CA LEU A 290 13.68 11.63 7.23
C LEU A 290 14.14 12.95 6.62
N SER A 291 14.38 13.01 5.32
CA SER A 291 14.71 14.25 4.59
C SER A 291 13.47 15.06 4.25
N SER A 292 12.28 14.45 4.26
CA SER A 292 11.00 15.07 3.87
C SER A 292 11.02 15.60 2.44
N VAL A 293 11.58 14.82 1.52
CA VAL A 293 11.73 15.15 0.11
C VAL A 293 11.05 14.09 -0.76
N MET A 294 10.21 14.55 -1.68
CA MET A 294 9.65 13.70 -2.73
C MET A 294 10.61 13.69 -3.91
N TRP A 295 10.98 12.50 -4.35
CA TRP A 295 11.80 12.27 -5.51
C TRP A 295 10.98 11.73 -6.66
N HIS A 296 11.21 12.25 -7.86
CA HIS A 296 10.73 11.74 -9.12
C HIS A 296 11.83 10.90 -9.76
N PHE A 297 11.55 9.64 -10.04
CA PHE A 297 12.45 8.80 -10.83
C PHE A 297 11.84 8.54 -12.21
N PHE A 298 12.71 8.47 -13.22
CA PHE A 298 12.27 8.34 -14.60
C PHE A 298 13.36 7.76 -15.49
N LYS A 299 12.98 7.25 -16.64
CA LYS A 299 13.92 6.79 -17.65
C LYS A 299 14.09 7.87 -18.72
N ASP A 300 15.30 8.40 -18.85
CA ASP A 300 15.71 9.32 -19.91
C ASP A 300 16.54 8.54 -20.93
N LYS A 301 16.01 8.37 -22.15
CA LYS A 301 16.54 7.45 -23.17
C LYS A 301 16.63 6.03 -22.60
N ASP A 302 17.83 5.54 -22.33
CA ASP A 302 18.09 4.21 -21.80
C ASP A 302 18.56 4.21 -20.33
N GLU A 303 18.57 5.37 -19.68
CA GLU A 303 19.15 5.53 -18.36
C GLU A 303 18.09 5.93 -17.31
N TRP A 304 18.02 5.21 -16.19
CA TRP A 304 17.22 5.59 -15.04
C TRP A 304 17.88 6.72 -14.27
N LYS A 305 17.09 7.74 -13.93
CA LYS A 305 17.48 8.95 -13.18
C LYS A 305 16.53 9.19 -12.04
N ALA A 306 16.92 9.98 -11.06
CA ALA A 306 16.08 10.48 -9.99
C ALA A 306 16.44 11.94 -9.66
N GLU A 307 15.43 12.76 -9.40
CA GLU A 307 15.58 14.17 -9.04
C GLU A 307 14.62 14.57 -7.93
N PRO A 308 15.01 15.44 -6.98
CA PRO A 308 14.11 15.94 -5.95
C PRO A 308 13.13 16.95 -6.56
N VAL A 309 11.82 16.75 -6.34
CA VAL A 309 10.78 17.59 -6.96
C VAL A 309 9.90 18.32 -5.96
N ILE A 310 9.78 17.83 -4.72
CA ILE A 310 9.05 18.51 -3.64
C ILE A 310 9.88 18.43 -2.37
N GLU A 311 10.12 19.57 -1.72
CA GLU A 311 10.74 19.63 -0.40
C GLU A 311 9.72 20.13 0.63
N VAL A 312 9.55 19.42 1.74
CA VAL A 312 8.70 19.82 2.85
C VAL A 312 9.59 20.43 3.93
N PRO A 313 9.57 21.78 4.09
CA PRO A 313 10.44 22.44 5.06
C PRO A 313 10.15 21.99 6.50
N GLY A 314 11.18 21.76 7.29
CA GLY A 314 11.03 21.47 8.71
C GLY A 314 10.47 22.64 9.51
N VAL A 315 9.62 22.37 10.50
CA VAL A 315 8.97 23.37 11.35
C VAL A 315 9.79 23.62 12.61
N LYS A 316 10.23 24.86 12.81
CA LYS A 316 11.02 25.29 14.00
C LYS A 316 10.12 25.65 15.17
N GLY A 317 10.68 25.61 16.38
CA GLY A 317 10.04 26.11 17.61
C GLY A 317 8.90 25.21 18.14
N VAL A 318 8.86 23.96 17.73
CA VAL A 318 7.93 22.97 18.27
C VAL A 318 8.39 22.52 19.65
N LYS A 319 7.51 22.58 20.64
CA LYS A 319 7.84 22.23 22.04
C LYS A 319 8.35 20.77 22.13
N GLY A 320 9.49 20.59 22.76
CA GLY A 320 10.12 19.26 22.93
C GLY A 320 11.02 18.83 21.75
N TRP A 321 11.28 19.75 20.80
CA TRP A 321 12.15 19.51 19.67
C TRP A 321 13.27 20.55 19.61
N ASP A 322 14.52 20.10 19.65
CA ASP A 322 15.71 20.96 19.60
C ASP A 322 16.13 21.30 18.15
N PHE A 323 15.48 20.70 17.16
CA PHE A 323 15.73 20.90 15.73
C PHE A 323 14.40 21.02 14.97
N PRO A 324 14.40 21.53 13.73
CA PRO A 324 13.18 21.63 12.94
C PRO A 324 12.52 20.26 12.75
N VAL A 325 11.25 20.13 13.14
CA VAL A 325 10.49 18.88 12.97
C VAL A 325 10.33 18.59 11.48
N PRO A 326 10.84 17.47 10.96
CA PRO A 326 10.65 17.10 9.56
C PRO A 326 9.19 16.73 9.27
N GLY A 327 8.75 16.82 8.03
CA GLY A 327 7.43 16.32 7.61
C GLY A 327 7.30 14.83 7.89
N LEU A 328 8.35 14.09 7.64
CA LEU A 328 8.45 12.63 7.62
C LEU A 328 7.40 12.06 6.65
N ILE A 329 7.74 12.09 5.35
CA ILE A 329 6.88 11.53 4.30
C ILE A 329 6.82 10.02 4.52
N SER A 330 5.66 9.52 4.93
CA SER A 330 5.49 8.13 5.36
C SER A 330 4.85 7.25 4.31
N ASP A 331 3.96 7.80 3.48
CA ASP A 331 3.31 7.09 2.39
C ASP A 331 2.95 8.03 1.24
N LEU A 332 2.81 7.47 0.05
CA LEU A 332 2.34 8.17 -1.14
C LEU A 332 1.48 7.27 -2.02
N VAL A 333 0.51 7.85 -2.70
CA VAL A 333 -0.31 7.18 -3.71
C VAL A 333 -0.45 8.06 -4.95
N VAL A 334 -0.51 7.44 -6.13
CA VAL A 334 -0.77 8.10 -7.40
C VAL A 334 -2.16 7.71 -7.88
N SER A 335 -2.94 8.64 -8.45
CA SER A 335 -4.24 8.33 -9.03
C SER A 335 -4.08 7.48 -10.29
N LEU A 336 -5.12 6.68 -10.64
CA LEU A 336 -5.06 5.77 -11.80
C LEU A 336 -4.93 6.48 -13.16
N ASP A 337 -5.10 7.81 -13.22
CA ASP A 337 -4.83 8.64 -14.40
C ASP A 337 -3.45 9.30 -14.39
N ASP A 338 -2.62 8.94 -13.42
CA ASP A 338 -1.25 9.45 -13.23
C ASP A 338 -1.16 10.97 -13.04
N ARG A 339 -2.31 11.63 -12.78
CA ARG A 339 -2.37 13.09 -12.67
C ARG A 339 -2.15 13.60 -11.26
N TRP A 340 -2.61 12.86 -10.24
CA TRP A 340 -2.62 13.31 -8.87
C TRP A 340 -1.69 12.47 -8.00
N LEU A 341 -0.77 13.14 -7.32
CA LEU A 341 0.08 12.56 -6.28
C LEU A 341 -0.43 13.01 -4.92
N TYR A 342 -0.67 12.05 -4.03
CA TYR A 342 -0.99 12.29 -2.63
C TYR A 342 0.13 11.75 -1.76
N PHE A 343 0.46 12.44 -0.67
CA PHE A 343 1.37 11.90 0.32
C PHE A 343 1.08 12.42 1.73
N ALA A 344 1.47 11.62 2.72
CA ALA A 344 1.32 11.89 4.13
C ALA A 344 2.61 12.41 4.75
N ASN A 345 2.51 13.46 5.57
CA ASN A 345 3.58 13.98 6.40
C ASN A 345 3.29 13.60 7.86
N TRP A 346 3.82 12.46 8.29
CA TRP A 346 3.43 11.83 9.56
C TRP A 346 3.66 12.73 10.79
N LEU A 347 4.81 13.41 10.89
CA LEU A 347 5.11 14.28 12.03
C LEU A 347 4.44 15.65 11.90
N HIS A 348 4.33 16.21 10.69
CA HIS A 348 3.58 17.45 10.51
C HIS A 348 2.09 17.26 10.76
N GLY A 349 1.53 16.12 10.32
CA GLY A 349 0.12 15.78 10.50
C GLY A 349 -0.77 16.20 9.34
N ASP A 350 -0.21 16.45 8.16
CA ASP A 350 -0.96 16.85 6.98
C ASP A 350 -0.86 15.83 5.84
N VAL A 351 -1.91 15.77 5.05
CA VAL A 351 -1.96 15.07 3.76
C VAL A 351 -1.99 16.12 2.67
N ARG A 352 -1.18 15.94 1.64
CA ARG A 352 -1.07 16.84 0.50
C ARG A 352 -1.47 16.18 -0.80
N GLN A 353 -2.07 16.96 -1.70
CA GLN A 353 -2.35 16.61 -3.07
C GLN A 353 -1.55 17.52 -4.00
N TYR A 354 -0.91 16.93 -4.99
CA TYR A 354 -0.20 17.66 -6.05
C TYR A 354 -0.73 17.25 -7.43
N ASP A 355 -0.87 18.22 -8.33
CA ASP A 355 -0.99 17.97 -9.77
C ASP A 355 0.42 17.63 -10.29
N VAL A 356 0.58 16.42 -10.81
CA VAL A 356 1.82 15.87 -11.39
C VAL A 356 1.68 15.57 -12.88
N SER A 357 0.78 16.27 -13.58
CA SER A 357 0.67 16.19 -15.04
C SER A 357 2.02 16.47 -15.73
N ASP A 358 2.88 17.30 -15.13
CA ASP A 358 4.31 17.38 -15.38
C ASP A 358 5.03 16.84 -14.13
N PRO A 359 5.49 15.57 -14.13
CA PRO A 359 6.06 14.95 -12.94
C PRO A 359 7.35 15.61 -12.45
N SER A 360 8.03 16.40 -13.29
CA SER A 360 9.21 17.18 -12.92
C SER A 360 8.86 18.50 -12.23
N LYS A 361 7.60 18.95 -12.28
CA LYS A 361 7.12 20.23 -11.74
C LYS A 361 5.80 20.12 -11.00
N PRO A 362 5.73 19.32 -9.93
CA PRO A 362 4.51 19.13 -9.14
C PRO A 362 3.95 20.45 -8.62
N LYS A 363 2.62 20.61 -8.67
CA LYS A 363 1.92 21.80 -8.16
C LYS A 363 1.01 21.43 -7.01
N LEU A 364 1.21 22.02 -5.83
CA LEU A 364 0.34 21.82 -4.68
C LEU A 364 -1.08 22.31 -4.99
N THR A 365 -2.07 21.43 -4.83
CA THR A 365 -3.49 21.71 -5.10
C THR A 365 -4.36 21.54 -3.87
N GLY A 366 -3.94 20.74 -2.89
CA GLY A 366 -4.70 20.51 -1.66
C GLY A 366 -3.83 20.15 -0.48
N GLN A 367 -4.27 20.56 0.72
CA GLN A 367 -3.63 20.22 1.99
C GLN A 367 -4.68 20.14 3.09
N VAL A 368 -4.68 19.04 3.85
CA VAL A 368 -5.59 18.84 4.99
C VAL A 368 -4.81 18.35 6.20
N TRP A 369 -5.04 18.99 7.35
CA TRP A 369 -4.46 18.58 8.63
C TRP A 369 -5.34 17.51 9.27
N VAL A 370 -4.73 16.41 9.70
CA VAL A 370 -5.44 15.27 10.30
C VAL A 370 -4.79 14.77 11.58
N GLY A 371 -3.64 15.34 11.97
CA GLY A 371 -2.91 14.93 13.17
C GLY A 371 -1.63 15.71 13.39
N GLY A 372 -0.58 15.04 13.85
CA GLY A 372 0.79 15.53 13.93
C GLY A 372 1.19 16.18 15.25
N VAL A 373 2.48 16.52 15.34
CA VAL A 373 3.09 17.05 16.58
C VAL A 373 3.36 18.55 16.55
N ILE A 374 3.12 19.23 15.41
CA ILE A 374 3.46 20.65 15.24
C ILE A 374 2.38 21.65 15.71
N GLY A 375 1.38 21.17 16.46
CA GLY A 375 0.33 22.02 17.05
C GLY A 375 -0.82 22.38 16.09
N LYS A 376 -0.96 21.69 14.96
CA LYS A 376 -2.05 21.87 13.98
C LYS A 376 -3.07 20.74 13.97
N ALA A 377 -2.92 19.76 14.88
CA ALA A 377 -3.81 18.63 15.00
C ALA A 377 -5.26 19.05 15.26
N PRO A 378 -6.24 18.64 14.43
CA PRO A 378 -7.64 19.02 14.57
C PRO A 378 -8.38 18.20 15.63
N LYS A 379 -9.67 18.53 15.80
CA LYS A 379 -10.66 17.63 16.40
C LYS A 379 -11.63 17.15 15.33
N PHE A 380 -12.16 15.94 15.52
CA PHE A 380 -13.20 15.30 14.69
C PHE A 380 -14.47 15.21 15.56
N GLY A 381 -15.32 16.25 15.50
CA GLY A 381 -16.33 16.45 16.52
C GLY A 381 -15.65 16.62 17.89
N ASP A 382 -15.99 15.75 18.86
CA ASP A 382 -15.37 15.74 20.19
C ASP A 382 -14.09 14.89 20.27
N THR A 383 -13.77 14.13 19.23
CA THR A 383 -12.59 13.24 19.19
C THR A 383 -11.35 14.03 18.75
N PRO A 384 -10.30 14.17 19.58
CA PRO A 384 -9.06 14.79 19.15
C PRO A 384 -8.29 13.86 18.20
N ALA A 385 -7.53 14.44 17.27
CA ALA A 385 -6.51 13.69 16.52
C ALA A 385 -5.47 13.11 17.51
N ARG A 386 -4.96 11.90 17.21
CA ARG A 386 -4.13 11.14 18.15
C ARG A 386 -2.75 10.80 17.62
N GLY A 387 -2.64 10.53 16.31
CA GLY A 387 -1.41 10.20 15.59
C GLY A 387 -1.11 11.21 14.48
N GLY A 388 -0.31 10.80 13.52
CA GLY A 388 -0.08 11.50 12.26
C GLY A 388 -0.52 10.65 11.08
N PRO A 389 -0.93 11.23 9.94
CA PRO A 389 -1.31 10.46 8.76
C PRO A 389 -0.17 9.56 8.33
N GLN A 390 -0.47 8.29 8.15
CA GLN A 390 0.54 7.32 7.76
C GLN A 390 0.13 6.62 6.47
N MET A 391 -0.75 5.63 6.49
CA MET A 391 -1.14 4.95 5.27
C MET A 391 -2.26 5.67 4.54
N LEU A 392 -2.14 5.70 3.23
CA LEU A 392 -3.09 6.29 2.30
C LEU A 392 -3.65 5.21 1.38
N GLN A 393 -4.95 5.24 1.14
CA GLN A 393 -5.57 4.41 0.11
C GLN A 393 -6.57 5.22 -0.69
N LEU A 394 -6.33 5.33 -1.98
CA LEU A 394 -7.17 6.08 -2.90
C LEU A 394 -8.20 5.16 -3.56
N SER A 395 -9.46 5.57 -3.60
CA SER A 395 -10.49 4.89 -4.40
C SER A 395 -10.12 4.86 -5.88
N LEU A 396 -10.59 3.84 -6.61
CA LEU A 396 -10.24 3.66 -8.03
C LEU A 396 -10.68 4.83 -8.92
N ASP A 397 -11.77 5.50 -8.56
CA ASP A 397 -12.24 6.72 -9.24
C ASP A 397 -11.49 8.00 -8.82
N GLY A 398 -10.57 7.89 -7.86
CA GLY A 398 -9.73 8.99 -7.37
C GLY A 398 -10.41 9.97 -6.42
N LYS A 399 -11.69 9.76 -6.04
CA LYS A 399 -12.49 10.76 -5.33
C LYS A 399 -12.44 10.67 -3.80
N ARG A 400 -12.04 9.54 -3.26
CA ARG A 400 -11.99 9.27 -1.81
C ARG A 400 -10.61 8.77 -1.43
N LEU A 401 -9.98 9.48 -0.52
CA LEU A 401 -8.68 9.10 0.06
C LEU A 401 -8.88 8.71 1.51
N TYR A 402 -8.63 7.47 1.84
CA TYR A 402 -8.66 6.95 3.19
C TYR A 402 -7.30 7.10 3.84
N VAL A 403 -7.30 7.48 5.11
CA VAL A 403 -6.09 7.81 5.87
C VAL A 403 -6.14 7.13 7.22
N THR A 404 -5.11 6.39 7.59
CA THR A 404 -4.88 5.86 8.94
C THR A 404 -3.72 6.60 9.62
N ASP A 405 -3.54 6.45 10.93
CA ASP A 405 -2.63 7.29 11.70
C ASP A 405 -1.60 6.54 12.57
N SER A 406 -1.32 5.27 12.23
CA SER A 406 -0.27 4.47 12.89
C SER A 406 0.84 4.10 11.91
N LEU A 407 2.09 4.36 12.26
CA LEU A 407 3.26 4.01 11.46
C LEU A 407 3.80 2.61 11.81
N PHE A 408 4.41 2.49 12.97
CA PHE A 408 5.07 1.30 13.49
C PHE A 408 5.15 1.41 15.00
N SER A 409 4.76 0.37 15.72
CA SER A 409 4.57 0.42 17.18
C SER A 409 5.70 1.06 17.98
N PRO A 410 6.99 0.76 17.77
CA PRO A 410 8.07 1.41 18.51
C PRO A 410 8.20 2.91 18.21
N TRP A 411 7.95 3.31 16.95
CA TRP A 411 8.02 4.71 16.54
C TRP A 411 6.77 5.48 17.00
N ASP A 412 5.58 4.89 16.86
CA ASP A 412 4.34 5.46 17.38
C ASP A 412 4.44 5.74 18.88
N ASN A 413 4.92 4.78 19.66
CA ASN A 413 5.06 4.93 21.11
C ASN A 413 6.06 6.03 21.50
N GLN A 414 7.05 6.31 20.64
CA GLN A 414 8.06 7.33 20.86
C GLN A 414 7.54 8.73 20.51
N PHE A 415 6.87 8.88 19.37
CA PHE A 415 6.44 10.19 18.85
C PHE A 415 5.00 10.56 19.24
N TYR A 416 4.15 9.56 19.46
CA TYR A 416 2.75 9.67 19.86
C TYR A 416 2.45 8.78 21.08
N PRO A 417 3.01 9.08 22.26
CA PRO A 417 3.03 8.15 23.40
C PRO A 417 1.65 7.74 23.93
N ASN A 418 0.61 8.51 23.59
CA ASN A 418 -0.77 8.21 23.97
C ASN A 418 -1.51 7.36 22.93
N LEU A 419 -0.96 7.16 21.72
CA LEU A 419 -1.65 6.47 20.64
C LEU A 419 -1.99 5.01 21.01
N GLY A 420 -1.06 4.29 21.63
CA GLY A 420 -1.28 2.93 22.10
C GLY A 420 -2.37 2.78 23.19
N LYS A 421 -2.67 3.84 23.92
CA LYS A 421 -3.72 3.89 24.97
C LYS A 421 -5.06 4.38 24.43
N GLN A 422 -5.03 5.28 23.46
CA GLN A 422 -6.22 5.93 22.91
C GLN A 422 -6.73 5.26 21.65
N GLY A 423 -5.89 4.49 20.96
CA GLY A 423 -6.16 3.88 19.66
C GLY A 423 -6.08 4.89 18.51
N SER A 424 -5.96 4.38 17.32
CA SER A 424 -5.90 5.10 16.07
C SER A 424 -7.26 5.58 15.56
N LEU A 425 -7.20 6.42 14.55
CA LEU A 425 -8.36 6.85 13.76
C LEU A 425 -8.16 6.43 12.29
N MET A 426 -9.27 6.16 11.61
CA MET A 426 -9.30 6.10 10.15
C MET A 426 -10.24 7.20 9.66
N LEU A 427 -9.76 7.98 8.70
CA LEU A 427 -10.44 9.14 8.14
C LEU A 427 -10.68 8.94 6.64
N GLN A 428 -11.60 9.71 6.07
CA GLN A 428 -11.78 9.84 4.63
C GLN A 428 -11.64 11.32 4.24
N LEU A 429 -10.89 11.56 3.17
CA LEU A 429 -10.80 12.86 2.52
C LEU A 429 -11.46 12.77 1.15
N ASP A 430 -12.32 13.74 0.84
CA ASP A 430 -12.86 13.92 -0.50
C ASP A 430 -11.82 14.65 -1.35
N ALA A 431 -11.51 14.11 -2.52
CA ALA A 431 -10.55 14.66 -3.46
C ALA A 431 -11.26 15.18 -4.71
N ASP A 432 -10.96 16.43 -5.07
CA ASP A 432 -11.41 16.99 -6.35
C ASP A 432 -10.45 16.53 -7.46
N THR A 433 -10.96 15.66 -8.35
CA THR A 433 -10.20 15.08 -9.46
C THR A 433 -10.18 15.96 -10.73
N GLU A 434 -10.91 17.09 -10.75
CA GLU A 434 -10.96 18.01 -11.87
C GLU A 434 -10.03 19.20 -11.68
N LYS A 435 -10.19 19.90 -10.56
CA LYS A 435 -9.49 21.16 -10.25
C LYS A 435 -8.40 21.00 -9.21
N GLY A 436 -8.36 19.86 -8.53
CA GLY A 436 -7.55 19.64 -7.35
C GLY A 436 -8.18 20.24 -6.09
N GLY A 437 -7.81 19.70 -4.96
CA GLY A 437 -8.29 20.07 -3.64
C GLY A 437 -8.59 18.83 -2.80
N LEU A 438 -8.41 18.98 -1.51
CA LEU A 438 -8.74 17.96 -0.50
C LEU A 438 -9.66 18.56 0.53
N LYS A 439 -10.65 17.80 0.96
CA LYS A 439 -11.56 18.17 2.03
C LYS A 439 -11.85 16.96 2.91
N ARG A 440 -11.90 17.16 4.23
CA ARG A 440 -12.29 16.08 5.14
C ARG A 440 -13.78 15.75 4.96
N ASN A 441 -14.09 14.46 4.88
CA ASN A 441 -15.45 13.96 4.96
C ASN A 441 -15.87 13.90 6.44
N GLU A 442 -16.72 14.83 6.86
CA GLU A 442 -17.17 14.94 8.26
C GLU A 442 -18.08 13.78 8.71
N ARG A 443 -18.59 12.99 7.77
CA ARG A 443 -19.46 11.85 8.04
C ARG A 443 -18.71 10.54 8.24
N PHE A 444 -17.38 10.52 7.96
CA PHE A 444 -16.57 9.31 8.04
C PHE A 444 -15.51 9.46 9.14
N LEU A 445 -15.60 8.62 10.15
CA LEU A 445 -14.61 8.48 11.22
C LEU A 445 -14.74 7.08 11.83
N VAL A 446 -13.70 6.26 11.72
CA VAL A 446 -13.59 5.00 12.46
C VAL A 446 -12.64 5.21 13.63
N ASP A 447 -13.12 5.00 14.85
CA ASP A 447 -12.35 5.18 16.08
C ASP A 447 -11.90 3.81 16.64
N PHE A 448 -10.69 3.40 16.33
CA PHE A 448 -10.09 2.16 16.81
C PHE A 448 -9.78 2.19 18.32
N GLY A 449 -9.89 3.35 18.96
CA GLY A 449 -9.87 3.45 20.43
C GLY A 449 -11.10 2.88 21.10
N LYS A 450 -12.19 2.70 20.34
CA LYS A 450 -13.46 2.14 20.83
C LYS A 450 -13.66 0.66 20.50
N GLU A 451 -12.58 -0.02 20.09
CA GLU A 451 -12.65 -1.44 19.77
C GLU A 451 -13.02 -2.31 20.98
N PRO A 452 -13.83 -3.36 20.79
CA PRO A 452 -14.38 -4.17 21.90
C PRO A 452 -13.32 -4.84 22.78
N ASN A 453 -12.15 -5.14 22.20
CA ASN A 453 -11.04 -5.79 22.89
C ASN A 453 -10.04 -4.79 23.52
N GLY A 454 -10.32 -3.50 23.44
CA GLY A 454 -9.45 -2.41 23.84
C GLY A 454 -8.85 -1.68 22.64
N PRO A 455 -8.15 -0.56 22.88
CA PRO A 455 -7.64 0.29 21.83
C PRO A 455 -6.67 -0.46 20.91
N ALA A 456 -6.84 -0.27 19.60
CA ALA A 456 -5.97 -0.79 18.55
C ALA A 456 -5.42 0.37 17.71
N ARG A 457 -4.34 0.12 16.99
CA ARG A 457 -3.80 1.03 15.98
C ARG A 457 -4.25 0.59 14.59
N ALA A 458 -4.59 1.52 13.72
CA ALA A 458 -4.95 1.26 12.33
C ALA A 458 -3.77 1.53 11.43
N HIS A 459 -3.44 0.58 10.55
CA HIS A 459 -2.34 0.71 9.61
C HIS A 459 -2.86 0.66 8.17
N GLU A 460 -2.46 -0.28 7.36
CA GLU A 460 -2.78 -0.30 5.94
C GLU A 460 -4.25 -0.60 5.61
N VAL A 461 -4.70 -0.10 4.44
CA VAL A 461 -6.07 -0.22 3.92
C VAL A 461 -6.04 -0.87 2.53
N ARG A 462 -6.97 -1.83 2.26
CA ARG A 462 -7.19 -2.42 0.94
C ARG A 462 -8.68 -2.54 0.63
N PHE A 463 -9.02 -2.55 -0.67
CA PHE A 463 -10.41 -2.74 -1.11
C PHE A 463 -10.61 -4.11 -1.78
N PRO A 464 -11.77 -4.76 -1.58
CA PRO A 464 -12.05 -6.07 -2.19
C PRO A 464 -11.92 -6.09 -3.72
N LEU A 465 -12.34 -5.03 -4.40
CA LEU A 465 -12.31 -4.93 -5.86
C LEU A 465 -10.93 -4.55 -6.43
N GLY A 466 -9.98 -4.15 -5.59
CA GLY A 466 -8.67 -3.66 -5.99
C GLY A 466 -8.44 -2.22 -5.59
N ASP A 467 -7.23 -1.79 -5.68
CA ASP A 467 -6.80 -0.48 -5.20
C ASP A 467 -5.56 0.04 -5.94
N SER A 468 -5.30 1.34 -5.77
CA SER A 468 -4.19 2.03 -6.45
C SER A 468 -2.80 1.64 -5.94
N THR A 469 -2.69 0.91 -4.83
CA THR A 469 -1.40 0.58 -4.21
C THR A 469 -0.99 -0.88 -4.36
N SER A 470 -1.92 -1.78 -4.72
CA SER A 470 -1.60 -3.18 -5.00
C SER A 470 -1.79 -3.58 -6.47
N ASP A 471 -2.55 -2.82 -7.25
CA ASP A 471 -2.75 -3.11 -8.66
C ASP A 471 -1.57 -2.59 -9.51
N VAL A 472 -0.77 -3.52 -10.01
CA VAL A 472 0.30 -3.25 -10.98
C VAL A 472 -0.24 -3.51 -12.38
N TRP A 473 -0.14 -2.52 -13.25
CA TRP A 473 -0.52 -2.59 -14.66
C TRP A 473 0.72 -2.91 -15.51
N SER A 474 0.65 -3.97 -16.35
CA SER A 474 1.81 -4.45 -17.11
C SER A 474 1.49 -4.75 -18.59
#